data_60f1932f3306720d375bd98e6822f952
#
_entry.id   60f1932f3306720d375bd98e6822f952
#
_cell.length_a   1.000
_cell.length_b   1.000
_cell.length_c   1.000
_cell.angle_alpha   90.00
_cell.angle_beta   90.00
_cell.angle_gamma   90.00
#
_symmetry.space_group_name_H-M   'P 1'
#
loop_
_entity.id
_entity.type
_entity.pdbx_description
1 polymer ?
#
loop_
_entity_poly.entity_id
_entity_poly.type
_entity_poly.pdbx_seq_one_letter_code
_entity_poly.pdbx_strand_id
1 'polypeptide(L)'
;VSLNIDQNFDESNRQESDSVLPKVRSDVVRYLNEGASGLDKLFIEGRDTYGRSIHYRGFAGILEEMYSGAGGEVLFWPTESRIALGASVAYAKQRDYDRRLGHLDYDVITGHVSAYWASPFYNYDVAVHAGRYLAKDAGATLEVRRTFRNGWQVGAWATMTDVSSEDFGEGSFDKGFYFQVPLDAVFGGNTRSKFGTRMRPIQRDGGQRLEAYSGNIFWDLREARYDAFTIDERLVP
;
A
#
# COMPACT_ATOMS: atom_id res chain seq x y z
N VAL A 1 7.38 -12.19 11.31
CA VAL A 1 8.42 -12.12 12.34
C VAL A 1 9.74 -11.85 11.66
N SER A 2 10.38 -10.74 11.99
CA SER A 2 11.75 -10.45 11.57
C SER A 2 12.72 -10.96 12.61
N LEU A 3 13.81 -11.56 12.14
CA LEU A 3 14.97 -11.86 12.95
C LEU A 3 16.14 -11.06 12.37
N ASN A 4 16.85 -10.34 13.23
CA ASN A 4 18.06 -9.65 12.82
C ASN A 4 19.14 -10.70 12.53
N ILE A 5 19.58 -10.75 11.27
CA ILE A 5 20.67 -11.64 10.86
C ILE A 5 21.97 -10.85 10.80
N ASP A 6 21.94 -9.66 10.25
CA ASP A 6 23.03 -8.68 10.25
C ASP A 6 22.55 -7.41 9.53
N GLN A 7 22.69 -6.25 10.14
CA GLN A 7 22.29 -4.99 9.50
C GLN A 7 23.26 -3.87 9.90
N ASN A 8 23.68 -3.08 8.92
CA ASN A 8 24.57 -1.96 9.09
C ASN A 8 23.80 -0.62 9.15
N PHE A 9 22.56 -0.62 9.69
CA PHE A 9 21.76 0.61 9.77
C PHE A 9 22.27 1.58 10.84
N ASP A 10 22.91 1.08 11.88
CA ASP A 10 23.64 1.83 12.90
C ASP A 10 24.84 2.60 12.34
N GLU A 11 25.42 2.16 11.22
CA GLU A 11 26.47 2.89 10.47
C GLU A 11 25.87 3.97 9.54
N SER A 12 24.55 4.01 9.34
CA SER A 12 23.93 5.03 8.50
C SER A 12 23.88 6.37 9.26
N ASN A 13 24.64 7.36 8.79
CA ASN A 13 24.59 8.77 9.25
C ASN A 13 23.29 9.48 8.84
N ARG A 14 22.16 8.77 8.72
CA ARG A 14 20.89 9.38 8.34
C ARG A 14 20.37 10.19 9.53
N GLN A 15 20.33 11.50 9.37
CA GLN A 15 19.79 12.41 10.39
C GLN A 15 18.29 12.12 10.61
N GLU A 16 17.84 12.32 11.84
CA GLU A 16 16.40 12.32 12.14
C GLU A 16 15.69 13.39 11.30
N SER A 17 14.47 13.08 10.89
CA SER A 17 13.67 14.02 10.12
C SER A 17 13.31 15.24 10.96
N ASP A 18 13.47 16.42 10.39
CA ASP A 18 13.04 17.71 10.89
C ASP A 18 11.59 18.08 10.52
N SER A 19 10.80 17.07 10.06
CA SER A 19 9.42 17.22 9.65
C SER A 19 8.58 17.86 10.77
N VAL A 20 7.80 18.88 10.42
CA VAL A 20 6.77 19.49 11.29
C VAL A 20 5.51 18.59 11.40
N LEU A 21 5.34 17.63 10.49
CA LEU A 21 4.27 16.65 10.54
C LEU A 21 4.54 15.57 11.59
N PRO A 22 3.49 14.90 12.09
CA PRO A 22 3.66 13.69 12.88
C PRO A 22 4.55 12.68 12.15
N LYS A 23 5.55 12.14 12.84
CA LYS A 23 6.54 11.21 12.26
C LYS A 23 5.92 9.83 12.01
N VAL A 24 5.15 9.72 10.93
CA VAL A 24 4.40 8.50 10.59
C VAL A 24 5.20 7.51 9.73
N ARG A 25 6.30 7.99 9.09
CA ARG A 25 7.21 7.18 8.27
C ARG A 25 8.68 7.57 8.43
N SER A 26 8.97 8.81 8.79
CA SER A 26 10.34 9.31 8.87
C SER A 26 11.16 8.64 9.98
N ASP A 27 10.52 8.12 11.02
CA ASP A 27 11.15 7.38 12.13
C ASP A 27 11.51 5.93 11.81
N VAL A 28 11.38 5.49 10.56
CA VAL A 28 11.67 4.10 10.15
C VAL A 28 13.05 3.61 10.59
N VAL A 29 14.05 4.50 10.65
CA VAL A 29 15.40 4.16 11.09
C VAL A 29 15.42 3.69 12.55
N ARG A 30 14.61 4.31 13.43
CA ARG A 30 14.47 3.88 14.82
C ARG A 30 13.85 2.49 14.93
N TYR A 31 12.82 2.21 14.14
CA TYR A 31 12.19 0.87 14.07
C TYR A 31 13.17 -0.20 13.58
N LEU A 32 14.10 0.16 12.69
CA LEU A 32 15.12 -0.76 12.20
C LEU A 32 16.19 -1.02 13.26
N ASN A 33 16.61 0.00 13.99
CA ASN A 33 17.66 -0.11 15.00
C ASN A 33 17.15 -0.75 16.31
N GLU A 34 16.06 -0.23 16.87
CA GLU A 34 15.53 -0.69 18.16
C GLU A 34 14.69 -1.98 18.01
N GLY A 35 14.05 -2.16 16.88
CA GLY A 35 13.16 -3.28 16.55
C GLY A 35 13.76 -4.34 15.64
N ALA A 36 15.08 -4.51 15.65
CA ALA A 36 15.81 -5.44 14.78
C ALA A 36 15.27 -6.88 14.80
N SER A 37 14.77 -7.32 15.97
CA SER A 37 14.05 -8.58 16.10
C SER A 37 12.67 -8.31 16.66
N GLY A 38 11.64 -8.34 15.81
CA GLY A 38 10.30 -7.93 16.19
C GLY A 38 9.21 -8.64 15.39
N LEU A 39 7.98 -8.28 15.68
CA LEU A 39 6.80 -8.79 15.04
C LEU A 39 6.34 -7.82 13.96
N ASP A 40 6.54 -8.13 12.69
CA ASP A 40 6.18 -7.25 11.57
C ASP A 40 4.69 -7.16 11.35
N LYS A 41 4.03 -8.32 11.26
CA LYS A 41 2.61 -8.44 10.98
C LYS A 41 2.01 -9.60 11.74
N LEU A 42 0.86 -9.35 12.37
CA LEU A 42 0.01 -10.37 12.99
C LEU A 42 -1.42 -9.83 13.02
N PHE A 43 -2.24 -10.23 12.08
CA PHE A 43 -3.62 -9.75 12.00
C PHE A 43 -4.57 -10.88 11.59
N ILE A 44 -5.84 -10.67 11.88
CA ILE A 44 -6.94 -11.47 11.37
C ILE A 44 -7.70 -10.67 10.33
N GLU A 45 -8.19 -11.34 9.31
CA GLU A 45 -8.97 -10.75 8.23
C GLU A 45 -10.11 -11.68 7.84
N GLY A 46 -11.30 -11.10 7.64
CA GLY A 46 -12.44 -11.74 7.02
C GLY A 46 -12.79 -11.03 5.73
N ARG A 47 -13.04 -11.79 4.66
CA ARG A 47 -13.48 -11.28 3.35
C ARG A 47 -14.72 -12.02 2.90
N ASP A 48 -15.66 -11.30 2.28
CA ASP A 48 -16.84 -11.91 1.67
C ASP A 48 -17.37 -11.04 0.52
N THR A 49 -18.38 -11.57 -0.18
CA THR A 49 -19.01 -10.92 -1.33
C THR A 49 -20.51 -10.97 -1.19
N TYR A 50 -21.16 -9.83 -1.26
CA TYR A 50 -22.60 -9.73 -1.31
C TYR A 50 -23.08 -9.59 -2.76
N GLY A 51 -23.87 -10.54 -3.21
CA GLY A 51 -24.30 -10.62 -4.61
C GLY A 51 -23.12 -10.90 -5.56
N ARG A 52 -23.05 -10.14 -6.66
CA ARG A 52 -22.00 -10.30 -7.70
C ARG A 52 -21.07 -9.10 -7.82
N SER A 53 -21.32 -8.05 -7.05
CA SER A 53 -20.68 -6.75 -7.30
C SER A 53 -20.14 -6.05 -6.06
N ILE A 54 -20.54 -6.47 -4.85
CA ILE A 54 -20.11 -5.84 -3.62
C ILE A 54 -19.17 -6.80 -2.89
N HIS A 55 -17.92 -6.41 -2.78
CA HIS A 55 -16.88 -7.15 -2.07
C HIS A 55 -16.48 -6.36 -0.84
N TYR A 56 -16.27 -7.02 0.27
CA TYR A 56 -15.89 -6.34 1.51
C TYR A 56 -14.92 -7.17 2.33
N ARG A 57 -14.18 -6.50 3.18
CA ARG A 57 -13.31 -7.11 4.18
C ARG A 57 -13.27 -6.29 5.45
N GLY A 58 -13.03 -6.99 6.56
CA GLY A 58 -12.68 -6.41 7.85
C GLY A 58 -11.40 -7.03 8.36
N PHE A 59 -10.61 -6.27 9.10
CA PHE A 59 -9.31 -6.70 9.61
C PHE A 59 -8.99 -6.06 10.95
N ALA A 60 -8.18 -6.74 11.76
CA ALA A 60 -7.67 -6.21 13.03
C ALA A 60 -6.37 -6.89 13.44
N GLY A 61 -5.47 -6.15 14.09
CA GLY A 61 -4.21 -6.66 14.63
C GLY A 61 -3.01 -5.76 14.38
N ILE A 62 -1.84 -6.36 14.32
CA ILE A 62 -0.60 -5.71 13.89
C ILE A 62 -0.59 -5.70 12.38
N LEU A 63 -0.85 -4.54 11.78
CA LEU A 63 -1.07 -4.39 10.34
C LEU A 63 0.25 -4.26 9.59
N GLU A 64 1.21 -3.57 10.19
CA GLU A 64 2.54 -3.32 9.63
C GLU A 64 3.56 -3.07 10.74
N GLU A 65 4.82 -2.88 10.39
CA GLU A 65 5.89 -2.67 11.37
C GLU A 65 5.62 -1.53 12.32
N MET A 66 5.06 -0.43 11.82
CA MET A 66 4.84 0.81 12.56
C MET A 66 3.43 0.95 13.15
N TYR A 67 2.44 0.16 12.71
CA TYR A 67 1.04 0.35 13.09
C TYR A 67 0.30 -0.93 13.43
N SER A 68 -0.44 -0.87 14.54
CA SER A 68 -1.53 -1.78 14.88
C SER A 68 -2.86 -1.08 14.65
N GLY A 69 -3.93 -1.85 14.43
CA GLY A 69 -5.24 -1.23 14.28
C GLY A 69 -6.32 -2.19 13.81
N ALA A 70 -7.44 -1.60 13.44
CA ALA A 70 -8.58 -2.31 12.88
C ALA A 70 -9.25 -1.45 11.81
N GLY A 71 -9.89 -2.10 10.85
CA GLY A 71 -10.57 -1.37 9.79
C GLY A 71 -11.34 -2.26 8.85
N GLY A 72 -11.79 -1.66 7.77
CA GLY A 72 -12.50 -2.35 6.72
C GLY A 72 -12.42 -1.63 5.39
N GLU A 73 -12.79 -2.38 4.36
CA GLU A 73 -12.85 -1.92 2.98
C GLU A 73 -14.09 -2.50 2.32
N VAL A 74 -14.74 -1.71 1.49
CA VAL A 74 -15.81 -2.15 0.59
C VAL A 74 -15.48 -1.73 -0.83
N LEU A 75 -15.75 -2.61 -1.78
CA LEU A 75 -15.58 -2.39 -3.21
C LEU A 75 -16.89 -2.74 -3.93
N PHE A 76 -17.42 -1.79 -4.66
CA PHE A 76 -18.49 -2.01 -5.63
C PHE A 76 -17.89 -2.16 -7.02
N TRP A 77 -17.97 -3.35 -7.59
CA TRP A 77 -17.45 -3.64 -8.92
C TRP A 77 -18.41 -4.54 -9.72
N PRO A 78 -19.31 -3.95 -10.53
CA PRO A 78 -20.18 -4.73 -11.41
C PRO A 78 -19.38 -5.62 -12.36
N THR A 79 -19.91 -6.82 -12.64
CA THR A 79 -19.18 -7.88 -13.37
C THR A 79 -18.69 -7.44 -14.75
N GLU A 80 -19.46 -6.64 -15.47
CA GLU A 80 -19.10 -6.17 -16.82
C GLU A 80 -18.49 -4.77 -16.86
N SER A 81 -18.35 -4.13 -15.69
CA SER A 81 -17.80 -2.77 -15.61
C SER A 81 -16.28 -2.77 -15.61
N ARG A 82 -15.70 -1.83 -16.33
CA ARG A 82 -14.27 -1.46 -16.22
C ARG A 82 -13.99 -0.48 -15.09
N ILE A 83 -15.04 0.02 -14.46
CA ILE A 83 -14.94 0.98 -13.35
C ILE A 83 -15.41 0.28 -12.08
N ALA A 84 -14.64 0.47 -11.02
CA ALA A 84 -15.00 0.07 -9.66
C ALA A 84 -14.89 1.27 -8.72
N LEU A 85 -15.72 1.27 -7.68
CA LEU A 85 -15.71 2.28 -6.63
C LEU A 85 -15.45 1.60 -5.29
N GLY A 86 -14.56 2.15 -4.49
CA GLY A 86 -14.18 1.62 -3.20
C GLY A 86 -14.25 2.66 -2.09
N ALA A 87 -14.36 2.18 -0.86
CA ALA A 87 -14.18 2.98 0.33
C ALA A 87 -13.46 2.15 1.39
N SER A 88 -12.56 2.77 2.13
CA SER A 88 -11.84 2.14 3.23
C SER A 88 -11.74 3.06 4.43
N VAL A 89 -11.74 2.49 5.61
CA VAL A 89 -11.49 3.20 6.86
C VAL A 89 -10.71 2.30 7.82
N ALA A 90 -9.77 2.88 8.55
CA ALA A 90 -9.03 2.18 9.57
C ALA A 90 -8.68 3.12 10.74
N TYR A 91 -8.77 2.59 11.93
CA TYR A 91 -8.11 3.14 13.10
C TYR A 91 -6.70 2.56 13.17
N ALA A 92 -5.69 3.40 13.25
CA ALA A 92 -4.30 3.02 13.31
C ALA A 92 -3.63 3.66 14.54
N LYS A 93 -2.96 2.86 15.35
CA LYS A 93 -2.17 3.29 16.49
C LYS A 93 -0.71 2.95 16.25
N GLN A 94 0.18 3.95 16.44
CA GLN A 94 1.59 3.77 16.21
C GLN A 94 2.19 2.85 17.29
N ARG A 95 2.98 1.89 16.85
CA ARG A 95 3.66 0.92 17.71
C ARG A 95 4.93 1.50 18.27
N ASP A 96 5.39 0.95 19.39
CA ASP A 96 6.68 1.26 19.96
C ASP A 96 7.83 0.80 19.04
N TYR A 97 8.97 1.45 19.13
CA TYR A 97 10.13 1.21 18.26
C TYR A 97 10.72 -0.20 18.40
N ASP A 98 10.52 -0.86 19.54
CA ASP A 98 10.95 -2.24 19.79
C ASP A 98 10.18 -3.29 18.97
N ARG A 99 9.12 -2.86 18.24
CA ARG A 99 8.24 -3.69 17.41
C ARG A 99 7.60 -4.88 18.14
N ARG A 100 7.43 -4.78 19.45
CA ARG A 100 6.69 -5.74 20.27
C ARG A 100 5.22 -5.35 20.36
N LEU A 101 4.62 -5.44 21.54
CA LEU A 101 3.19 -5.14 21.74
C LEU A 101 2.93 -3.74 22.30
N GLY A 102 3.99 -2.96 22.59
CA GLY A 102 3.91 -1.58 23.03
C GLY A 102 3.41 -0.63 21.94
N HIS A 103 2.88 0.53 22.36
CA HIS A 103 2.38 1.56 21.48
C HIS A 103 2.82 2.95 21.97
N LEU A 104 3.08 3.84 21.03
CA LEU A 104 3.26 5.26 21.26
C LEU A 104 1.91 5.97 21.40
N ASP A 105 1.95 7.26 21.79
CA ASP A 105 0.73 8.05 22.00
C ASP A 105 0.06 8.54 20.70
N TYR A 106 0.65 8.23 19.55
CA TYR A 106 0.10 8.65 18.26
C TYR A 106 -0.93 7.65 17.73
N ASP A 107 -2.11 8.17 17.43
CA ASP A 107 -3.17 7.44 16.75
C ASP A 107 -3.91 8.29 15.71
N VAL A 108 -4.54 7.63 14.75
CA VAL A 108 -5.26 8.28 13.68
C VAL A 108 -6.37 7.39 13.12
N ILE A 109 -7.48 8.02 12.73
CA ILE A 109 -8.45 7.41 11.82
C ILE A 109 -8.10 7.87 10.41
N THR A 110 -7.71 6.94 9.57
CA THR A 110 -7.40 7.13 8.15
C THR A 110 -8.48 6.48 7.30
N GLY A 111 -8.76 7.03 6.12
CA GLY A 111 -9.76 6.44 5.23
C GLY A 111 -9.81 7.15 3.89
N HIS A 112 -10.17 6.40 2.85
CA HIS A 112 -10.16 6.88 1.48
C HIS A 112 -11.39 6.40 0.73
N VAL A 113 -11.93 7.24 -0.12
CA VAL A 113 -12.78 6.82 -1.24
C VAL A 113 -11.92 6.62 -2.46
N SER A 114 -12.25 5.63 -3.27
CA SER A 114 -11.40 5.19 -4.37
C SER A 114 -12.20 4.97 -5.63
N ALA A 115 -11.67 5.38 -6.76
CA ALA A 115 -12.17 5.05 -8.08
C ALA A 115 -11.09 4.31 -8.85
N TYR A 116 -11.45 3.20 -9.47
CA TYR A 116 -10.55 2.35 -10.23
C TYR A 116 -11.05 2.23 -11.67
N TRP A 117 -10.15 2.26 -12.62
CA TRP A 117 -10.45 2.05 -14.03
C TRP A 117 -9.51 1.01 -14.62
N ALA A 118 -10.07 -0.14 -14.99
CA ALA A 118 -9.40 -1.17 -15.78
C ALA A 118 -9.42 -0.74 -17.25
N SER A 119 -8.38 -0.06 -17.71
CA SER A 119 -8.30 0.46 -19.08
C SER A 119 -8.35 -0.66 -20.11
N PRO A 120 -9.04 -0.46 -21.25
CA PRO A 120 -9.00 -1.40 -22.38
C PRO A 120 -7.67 -1.35 -23.16
N PHE A 121 -6.74 -0.44 -22.79
CA PHE A 121 -5.52 -0.19 -23.55
C PHE A 121 -4.31 -0.75 -22.80
N TYR A 122 -3.53 -1.60 -23.46
CA TYR A 122 -2.20 -2.08 -23.01
C TYR A 122 -2.10 -2.58 -21.58
N ASN A 123 -3.19 -3.10 -21.01
CA ASN A 123 -3.27 -3.54 -19.61
C ASN A 123 -2.86 -2.47 -18.59
N TYR A 124 -3.21 -1.22 -18.85
CA TYR A 124 -3.11 -0.19 -17.85
C TYR A 124 -4.32 -0.20 -16.93
N ASP A 125 -4.07 -0.12 -15.65
CA ASP A 125 -5.07 0.13 -14.63
C ASP A 125 -4.74 1.47 -13.96
N VAL A 126 -5.77 2.26 -13.68
CA VAL A 126 -5.66 3.56 -13.02
C VAL A 126 -6.49 3.54 -11.74
N ALA A 127 -5.94 4.04 -10.65
CA ALA A 127 -6.65 4.23 -9.40
C ALA A 127 -6.49 5.66 -8.90
N VAL A 128 -7.56 6.23 -8.40
CA VAL A 128 -7.56 7.51 -7.68
C VAL A 128 -8.11 7.26 -6.30
N HIS A 129 -7.39 7.71 -5.28
CA HIS A 129 -7.78 7.61 -3.88
C HIS A 129 -7.83 9.01 -3.29
N ALA A 130 -8.92 9.39 -2.65
CA ALA A 130 -9.03 10.66 -1.97
C ALA A 130 -9.49 10.45 -0.52
N GLY A 131 -8.86 11.12 0.43
CA GLY A 131 -9.19 10.96 1.82
C GLY A 131 -8.15 11.49 2.79
N ARG A 132 -8.18 10.93 4.01
CA ARG A 132 -7.30 11.32 5.10
C ARG A 132 -6.16 10.32 5.26
N TYR A 133 -4.95 10.84 5.27
CA TYR A 133 -3.70 10.09 5.39
C TYR A 133 -3.25 9.91 6.84
N LEU A 134 -2.13 9.19 7.04
CA LEU A 134 -1.63 8.84 8.37
C LEU A 134 -1.15 10.05 9.19
N ALA A 135 -0.60 11.08 8.56
CA ALA A 135 -0.16 12.30 9.25
C ALA A 135 -1.32 13.25 9.58
N LYS A 136 -2.58 12.79 9.41
CA LYS A 136 -3.83 13.54 9.58
C LYS A 136 -4.10 14.58 8.48
N ASP A 137 -3.26 14.61 7.47
CA ASP A 137 -3.40 15.40 6.25
C ASP A 137 -4.49 14.83 5.32
N ALA A 138 -5.06 15.65 4.46
CA ALA A 138 -6.10 15.28 3.50
C ALA A 138 -5.64 15.56 2.08
N GLY A 139 -6.00 14.68 1.14
CA GLY A 139 -5.56 14.85 -0.24
C GLY A 139 -5.98 13.73 -1.16
N ALA A 140 -5.25 13.58 -2.27
CA ALA A 140 -5.51 12.56 -3.27
C ALA A 140 -4.24 11.90 -3.78
N THR A 141 -4.33 10.60 -4.06
CA THR A 141 -3.30 9.80 -4.73
C THR A 141 -3.80 9.36 -6.09
N LEU A 142 -3.01 9.56 -7.11
CA LEU A 142 -3.15 8.92 -8.42
C LEU A 142 -2.15 7.77 -8.49
N GLU A 143 -2.62 6.59 -8.88
CA GLU A 143 -1.79 5.40 -9.13
C GLU A 143 -2.08 4.89 -10.54
N VAL A 144 -1.03 4.58 -11.28
CA VAL A 144 -1.11 3.95 -12.60
C VAL A 144 -0.26 2.69 -12.59
N ARG A 145 -0.85 1.56 -13.00
CA ARG A 145 -0.18 0.26 -13.07
C ARG A 145 -0.32 -0.34 -14.47
N ARG A 146 0.74 -0.94 -14.96
CA ARG A 146 0.71 -1.79 -16.15
C ARG A 146 1.04 -3.24 -15.78
N THR A 147 0.23 -4.16 -16.27
CA THR A 147 0.50 -5.60 -16.20
C THR A 147 0.96 -6.10 -17.58
N PHE A 148 2.14 -6.72 -17.62
CA PHE A 148 2.69 -7.31 -18.85
C PHE A 148 2.20 -8.75 -19.03
N ARG A 149 2.33 -9.30 -20.24
CA ARG A 149 1.91 -10.67 -20.57
C ARG A 149 2.56 -11.76 -19.71
N ASN A 150 3.81 -11.56 -19.35
CA ASN A 150 4.55 -12.46 -18.45
C ASN A 150 4.16 -12.32 -16.97
N GLY A 151 3.11 -11.57 -16.66
CA GLY A 151 2.64 -11.32 -15.29
C GLY A 151 3.43 -10.27 -14.52
N TRP A 152 4.47 -9.67 -15.09
CA TRP A 152 5.19 -8.57 -14.47
C TRP A 152 4.28 -7.36 -14.34
N GLN A 153 4.44 -6.63 -13.27
CA GLN A 153 3.69 -5.40 -13.00
C GLN A 153 4.65 -4.26 -12.71
N VAL A 154 4.39 -3.13 -13.32
CA VAL A 154 5.09 -1.86 -13.04
C VAL A 154 4.03 -0.82 -12.75
N GLY A 155 4.19 -0.09 -11.66
CA GLY A 155 3.29 0.98 -11.28
C GLY A 155 4.03 2.20 -10.75
N ALA A 156 3.36 3.33 -10.81
CA ALA A 156 3.82 4.59 -10.25
C ALA A 156 2.66 5.30 -9.55
N TRP A 157 2.95 6.07 -8.52
CA TRP A 157 1.96 6.89 -7.84
C TRP A 157 2.50 8.28 -7.55
N ALA A 158 1.56 9.21 -7.38
CA ALA A 158 1.78 10.55 -6.88
C ALA A 158 0.65 10.93 -5.93
N THR A 159 1.00 11.48 -4.77
CA THR A 159 0.06 11.90 -3.74
C THR A 159 0.25 13.38 -3.44
N MET A 160 -0.82 14.15 -3.55
CA MET A 160 -0.86 15.56 -3.17
C MET A 160 -1.82 15.72 -1.99
N THR A 161 -1.41 16.46 -0.96
CA THR A 161 -2.22 16.74 0.22
C THR A 161 -2.29 18.25 0.48
N ASP A 162 -3.05 18.64 1.49
CA ASP A 162 -3.22 20.01 1.96
C ASP A 162 -1.99 20.53 2.74
N VAL A 163 -0.94 19.73 2.88
CA VAL A 163 0.33 20.14 3.46
C VAL A 163 1.05 21.08 2.51
N SER A 164 1.51 22.23 3.02
CA SER A 164 2.27 23.19 2.24
C SER A 164 3.60 22.58 1.73
N SER A 165 4.13 23.09 0.61
CA SER A 165 5.42 22.62 0.10
C SER A 165 6.58 22.91 1.06
N GLU A 166 6.46 23.95 1.89
CA GLU A 166 7.44 24.29 2.91
C GLU A 166 7.45 23.27 4.05
N ASP A 167 6.25 22.88 4.54
CA ASP A 167 6.11 21.89 5.61
C ASP A 167 6.37 20.46 5.11
N PHE A 168 6.09 20.19 3.84
CA PHE A 168 6.37 18.90 3.22
C PHE A 168 7.88 18.67 3.04
N GLY A 169 8.64 19.76 2.85
CA GLY A 169 10.08 19.75 2.59
C GLY A 169 10.42 19.44 1.13
N GLU A 170 11.63 18.95 0.88
CA GLU A 170 12.08 18.66 -0.48
C GLU A 170 11.12 17.71 -1.23
N GLY A 171 10.69 18.12 -2.42
CA GLY A 171 9.87 17.32 -3.30
C GLY A 171 8.38 17.64 -3.28
N SER A 172 7.87 18.49 -2.40
CA SER A 172 6.51 19.05 -2.32
C SER A 172 5.32 18.06 -2.37
N PHE A 173 5.52 16.76 -2.67
CA PHE A 173 4.49 15.72 -2.67
C PHE A 173 5.11 14.31 -2.64
N ASP A 174 4.36 13.31 -2.12
CA ASP A 174 4.79 11.91 -2.11
C ASP A 174 4.66 11.30 -3.51
N LYS A 175 5.67 10.55 -3.92
CA LYS A 175 5.71 9.87 -5.21
C LYS A 175 6.63 8.67 -5.17
N GLY A 176 6.39 7.76 -6.08
CA GLY A 176 7.26 6.62 -6.25
C GLY A 176 6.81 5.70 -7.37
N PHE A 177 7.54 4.60 -7.49
CA PHE A 177 7.22 3.52 -8.41
C PHE A 177 7.50 2.18 -7.76
N TYR A 178 6.88 1.15 -8.30
CA TYR A 178 7.09 -0.22 -7.87
C TYR A 178 7.09 -1.18 -9.04
N PHE A 179 7.70 -2.33 -8.83
CA PHE A 179 7.55 -3.45 -9.72
C PHE A 179 7.28 -4.73 -8.93
N GLN A 180 6.58 -5.66 -9.56
CA GLN A 180 6.30 -6.99 -9.04
C GLN A 180 6.56 -8.03 -10.12
N VAL A 181 7.17 -9.13 -9.74
CA VAL A 181 7.52 -10.26 -10.61
C VAL A 181 6.90 -11.52 -10.03
N PRO A 182 6.06 -12.25 -10.77
CA PRO A 182 5.58 -13.56 -10.34
C PRO A 182 6.77 -14.52 -10.18
N LEU A 183 6.82 -15.25 -9.06
CA LEU A 183 7.92 -16.17 -8.81
C LEU A 183 7.88 -17.41 -9.70
N ASP A 184 6.72 -17.81 -10.20
CA ASP A 184 6.55 -18.88 -11.20
C ASP A 184 7.22 -18.54 -12.54
N ALA A 185 7.28 -17.27 -12.93
CA ALA A 185 8.00 -16.81 -14.12
C ALA A 185 9.52 -16.98 -13.99
N VAL A 186 10.05 -17.10 -12.77
CA VAL A 186 11.50 -17.20 -12.50
C VAL A 186 11.91 -18.63 -12.17
N PHE A 187 11.10 -19.36 -11.41
CA PHE A 187 11.47 -20.67 -10.85
C PHE A 187 10.73 -21.85 -11.48
N GLY A 188 9.91 -21.64 -12.51
CA GLY A 188 9.24 -22.71 -13.26
C GLY A 188 8.25 -23.54 -12.41
N GLY A 189 7.76 -23.00 -11.32
CA GLY A 189 6.79 -23.65 -10.43
C GLY A 189 5.41 -23.01 -10.53
N ASN A 190 4.39 -23.66 -9.99
CA ASN A 190 3.05 -23.09 -9.88
C ASN A 190 2.88 -22.44 -8.50
N THR A 191 3.25 -21.18 -8.36
CA THR A 191 3.10 -20.41 -7.12
C THR A 191 2.34 -19.11 -7.36
N ARG A 192 1.55 -18.70 -6.38
CA ARG A 192 0.90 -17.36 -6.38
C ARG A 192 1.77 -16.28 -5.75
N SER A 193 2.98 -16.63 -5.32
CA SER A 193 3.89 -15.70 -4.68
C SER A 193 4.51 -14.77 -5.72
N LYS A 194 4.64 -13.51 -5.35
CA LYS A 194 5.29 -12.46 -6.15
C LYS A 194 6.47 -11.89 -5.37
N PHE A 195 7.54 -11.59 -6.06
CA PHE A 195 8.61 -10.74 -5.55
C PHE A 195 8.35 -9.32 -6.04
N GLY A 196 8.47 -8.34 -5.17
CA GLY A 196 8.27 -6.96 -5.56
C GLY A 196 9.06 -6.01 -4.69
N THR A 197 9.34 -4.85 -5.24
CA THR A 197 9.92 -3.74 -4.50
C THR A 197 9.20 -2.44 -4.84
N ARG A 198 9.16 -1.56 -3.85
CA ARG A 198 8.61 -0.22 -3.94
C ARG A 198 9.74 0.77 -3.67
N MET A 199 9.92 1.72 -4.57
CA MET A 199 10.95 2.75 -4.47
C MET A 199 10.29 4.11 -4.28
N ARG A 200 10.68 4.81 -3.23
CA ARG A 200 10.34 6.20 -2.97
C ARG A 200 11.63 7.01 -3.00
N PRO A 201 11.75 8.01 -3.88
CA PRO A 201 12.96 8.84 -3.95
C PRO A 201 13.28 9.55 -2.63
N ILE A 202 12.22 10.02 -1.95
CA ILE A 202 12.33 10.68 -0.64
C ILE A 202 11.16 10.18 0.22
N GLN A 203 11.46 9.66 1.40
CA GLN A 203 10.44 9.25 2.35
C GLN A 203 10.12 10.41 3.29
N ARG A 204 8.88 10.90 3.24
CA ARG A 204 8.33 11.96 4.07
C ARG A 204 7.07 11.47 4.77
N ASP A 205 6.51 12.28 5.65
CA ASP A 205 5.34 11.92 6.46
C ASP A 205 4.02 12.29 5.78
N GLY A 206 3.99 13.33 4.94
CA GLY A 206 2.80 13.73 4.20
C GLY A 206 2.39 12.71 3.13
N GLY A 207 1.08 12.53 2.93
CA GLY A 207 0.51 11.65 1.91
C GLY A 207 0.68 10.16 2.16
N GLN A 208 1.01 9.75 3.38
CA GLN A 208 1.28 8.35 3.70
C GLN A 208 -0.01 7.59 4.04
N ARG A 209 -0.18 6.42 3.43
CA ARG A 209 -1.27 5.48 3.74
C ARG A 209 -0.73 4.31 4.57
N LEU A 210 -1.63 3.58 5.24
CA LEU A 210 -1.31 2.25 5.71
C LEU A 210 -0.84 1.41 4.52
N GLU A 211 0.28 0.76 4.66
CA GLU A 211 0.78 -0.13 3.61
C GLU A 211 -0.13 -1.34 3.47
N ALA A 212 -0.15 -1.93 2.28
CA ALA A 212 -1.00 -3.07 2.00
C ALA A 212 -0.55 -4.28 2.84
N TYR A 213 -1.17 -4.45 4.00
CA TYR A 213 -0.92 -5.54 4.93
C TYR A 213 -1.44 -6.88 4.40
N SER A 214 -2.54 -6.86 3.66
CA SER A 214 -3.13 -8.05 3.05
C SER A 214 -3.54 -7.84 1.58
N GLY A 215 -3.05 -6.79 0.95
CA GLY A 215 -3.46 -6.37 -0.39
C GLY A 215 -4.66 -5.42 -0.35
N ASN A 216 -5.20 -5.13 -1.52
CA ASN A 216 -6.37 -4.29 -1.73
C ASN A 216 -7.39 -5.12 -2.53
N ILE A 217 -8.67 -5.07 -2.16
CA ILE A 217 -9.70 -5.92 -2.80
C ILE A 217 -9.72 -5.74 -4.32
N PHE A 218 -9.60 -4.51 -4.83
CA PHE A 218 -9.58 -4.28 -6.27
C PHE A 218 -8.39 -4.98 -6.94
N TRP A 219 -7.18 -4.82 -6.41
CA TRP A 219 -5.99 -5.40 -7.01
C TRP A 219 -5.99 -6.93 -6.93
N ASP A 220 -6.50 -7.49 -5.83
CA ASP A 220 -6.62 -8.95 -5.66
C ASP A 220 -7.63 -9.56 -6.64
N LEU A 221 -8.77 -8.89 -6.85
CA LEU A 221 -9.79 -9.35 -7.78
C LEU A 221 -9.43 -9.05 -9.23
N ARG A 222 -8.68 -8.00 -9.51
CA ARG A 222 -8.30 -7.57 -10.87
C ARG A 222 -7.58 -8.67 -11.64
N GLU A 223 -6.75 -9.43 -10.95
CA GLU A 223 -6.00 -10.54 -11.52
C GLU A 223 -6.86 -11.78 -11.78
N ALA A 224 -7.97 -11.92 -11.06
CA ALA A 224 -8.89 -13.07 -11.19
C ALA A 224 -10.05 -12.82 -12.16
N ARG A 225 -10.18 -11.61 -12.72
CA ARG A 225 -11.27 -11.30 -13.65
C ARG A 225 -11.00 -11.81 -15.05
N TYR A 226 -12.07 -12.25 -15.71
CA TYR A 226 -12.03 -12.79 -17.06
C TYR A 226 -11.39 -11.85 -18.09
N ASP A 227 -11.66 -10.55 -18.01
CA ASP A 227 -11.09 -9.54 -18.90
C ASP A 227 -9.56 -9.42 -18.76
N ALA A 228 -8.98 -9.78 -17.61
CA ALA A 228 -7.53 -9.85 -17.43
C ALA A 228 -6.92 -10.98 -18.28
N PHE A 229 -7.66 -12.06 -18.53
CA PHE A 229 -7.19 -13.18 -19.34
C PHE A 229 -7.43 -12.97 -20.84
N THR A 230 -8.45 -12.18 -21.23
CA THR A 230 -8.84 -12.00 -22.64
C THR A 230 -8.14 -10.86 -23.35
N ILE A 231 -7.53 -9.94 -22.63
CA ILE A 231 -6.81 -8.79 -23.24
C ILE A 231 -5.61 -9.26 -24.06
N ASP A 232 -5.03 -10.41 -23.74
CA ASP A 232 -3.85 -10.94 -24.42
C ASP A 232 -4.10 -11.40 -25.86
N GLU A 233 -5.32 -11.81 -26.20
CA GLU A 233 -5.63 -12.30 -27.55
C GLU A 233 -5.81 -11.19 -28.60
N ARG A 234 -6.08 -9.96 -28.17
CA ARG A 234 -6.33 -8.82 -29.07
C ARG A 234 -5.11 -7.98 -29.41
N LEU A 235 -3.98 -8.21 -28.75
CA LEU A 235 -2.74 -7.45 -28.91
C LEU A 235 -1.62 -8.26 -29.56
N VAL A 236 -1.95 -9.36 -30.22
CA VAL A 236 -1.02 -10.04 -31.12
C VAL A 236 -1.08 -9.31 -32.47
N PRO A 237 0.02 -8.66 -32.94
CA PRO A 237 0.11 -8.20 -34.32
C PRO A 237 0.19 -9.37 -35.26
#